data_8727fd37fe2f41b6809596b0e33575ea
#
_entry.id   8727fd37fe2f41b6809596b0e33575ea
#
_cell.length_a   1.000
_cell.length_b   1.000
_cell.length_c   1.000
_cell.angle_alpha   90.00
_cell.angle_beta   90.00
_cell.angle_gamma   90.00
#
_symmetry.space_group_name_H-M   'P 1'
#
loop_
_entity.id
_entity.type
_entity.pdbx_description
1 polymer ?
#
loop_
_entity_poly.entity_id
_entity_poly.type
_entity_poly.pdbx_seq_one_letter_code
_entity_poly.pdbx_strand_id
1 'polypeptide(L)'
;MVPSTAYGATIWKGNPGDQGGFKMVQTPDLSAGFHKYGLKWEPNRISFYFDGNLVYSANVSMPDRMYILLSFQFGSASGSGDASTPTGQGNAFDIRYMRAWRFK
;
A
#
# COMPACT_ATOMS: atom_id res chain seq x y z
N MET A 1 3.93 4.54 -20.66
CA MET A 1 3.46 4.44 -19.26
C MET A 1 4.10 5.56 -18.44
N VAL A 2 3.30 6.27 -17.66
CA VAL A 2 3.81 7.33 -16.80
C VAL A 2 4.43 6.68 -15.55
N PRO A 3 5.65 7.09 -15.14
CA PRO A 3 6.24 6.57 -13.91
C PRO A 3 5.36 6.88 -12.69
N SER A 4 5.29 5.95 -11.77
CA SER A 4 4.57 6.16 -10.51
C SER A 4 5.55 6.63 -9.44
N THR A 5 5.37 7.85 -8.98
CA THR A 5 6.28 8.48 -8.01
C THR A 5 5.60 8.77 -6.68
N ALA A 6 4.48 8.09 -6.41
CA ALA A 6 3.76 8.25 -5.16
C ALA A 6 2.85 7.05 -4.90
N TYR A 7 2.51 6.83 -3.62
CA TYR A 7 1.46 5.88 -3.26
C TYR A 7 0.69 6.43 -2.06
N GLY A 8 -0.55 5.95 -1.89
CA GLY A 8 -1.38 6.37 -0.78
C GLY A 8 -1.24 5.42 0.42
N ALA A 9 -0.82 5.96 1.56
CA ALA A 9 -0.84 5.24 2.84
C ALA A 9 -2.16 5.61 3.54
N THR A 10 -3.06 4.64 3.67
CA THR A 10 -4.41 4.88 4.16
C THR A 10 -4.75 3.95 5.31
N ILE A 11 -5.38 4.50 6.35
CA ILE A 11 -5.95 3.73 7.45
C ILE A 11 -7.47 3.84 7.36
N TRP A 12 -8.11 2.71 7.18
CA TRP A 12 -9.57 2.64 6.98
C TRP A 12 -10.20 1.78 8.06
N LYS A 13 -11.18 2.32 8.77
CA LYS A 13 -11.79 1.67 9.93
C LYS A 13 -13.08 0.91 9.62
N GLY A 14 -13.38 0.73 8.34
CA GLY A 14 -14.49 -0.13 7.92
C GLY A 14 -15.79 0.55 7.61
N ASN A 15 -16.01 1.76 8.12
CA ASN A 15 -17.24 2.51 7.83
C ASN A 15 -16.99 3.61 6.81
N PRO A 16 -17.89 3.85 5.85
CA PRO A 16 -17.72 4.96 4.92
C PRO A 16 -17.53 6.28 5.70
N GLY A 17 -16.50 7.02 5.33
CA GLY A 17 -16.15 8.27 6.01
C GLY A 17 -15.38 8.13 7.30
N ASP A 18 -15.19 6.90 7.80
CA ASP A 18 -14.44 6.66 9.05
C ASP A 18 -12.99 6.32 8.72
N GLN A 19 -12.28 7.26 8.16
CA GLN A 19 -10.89 7.11 7.78
C GLN A 19 -9.99 7.47 8.95
N GLY A 20 -9.11 6.54 9.35
CA GLY A 20 -8.18 6.73 10.47
C GLY A 20 -6.98 7.57 10.12
N GLY A 21 -6.68 7.76 8.83
CA GLY A 21 -5.59 8.58 8.38
C GLY A 21 -5.25 8.34 6.92
N PHE A 22 -4.58 9.31 6.30
CA PHE A 22 -4.16 9.22 4.91
C PHE A 22 -2.96 10.11 4.66
N LYS A 23 -2.02 9.62 3.87
CA LYS A 23 -0.93 10.44 3.33
C LYS A 23 -0.56 9.95 1.95
N MET A 24 -0.38 10.87 1.01
CA MET A 24 0.24 10.57 -0.28
C MET A 24 1.75 10.64 -0.10
N VAL A 25 2.41 9.48 -0.17
CA VAL A 25 3.85 9.36 0.06
C VAL A 25 4.57 9.54 -1.26
N GLN A 26 5.46 10.53 -1.33
CA GLN A 26 6.30 10.75 -2.51
C GLN A 26 7.47 9.77 -2.52
N THR A 27 7.75 9.21 -3.68
CA THR A 27 8.76 8.16 -3.85
C THR A 27 9.55 8.40 -5.14
N PRO A 28 10.71 7.72 -5.30
CA PRO A 28 11.27 7.52 -6.63
C PRO A 28 10.31 6.75 -7.52
N ASP A 29 10.66 6.58 -8.78
CA ASP A 29 9.84 5.82 -9.73
C ASP A 29 9.63 4.39 -9.24
N LEU A 30 8.41 4.07 -8.82
CA LEU A 30 8.07 2.75 -8.30
C LEU A 30 8.15 1.64 -9.35
N SER A 31 8.10 2.00 -10.63
CA SER A 31 8.22 1.03 -11.71
C SER A 31 9.66 0.63 -12.03
N ALA A 32 10.64 1.32 -11.45
CA ALA A 32 12.04 1.08 -11.75
C ALA A 32 12.60 -0.17 -11.09
N GLY A 33 11.94 -0.72 -10.09
CA GLY A 33 12.40 -1.91 -9.39
C GLY A 33 11.51 -2.28 -8.22
N PHE A 34 11.97 -3.27 -7.45
CA PHE A 34 11.26 -3.72 -6.25
C PHE A 34 11.51 -2.76 -5.09
N HIS A 35 10.49 -2.58 -4.26
CA HIS A 35 10.58 -1.77 -3.05
C HIS A 35 9.94 -2.51 -1.88
N LYS A 36 10.36 -2.15 -0.67
CA LYS A 36 9.79 -2.70 0.56
C LYS A 36 8.73 -1.76 1.11
N TYR A 37 7.55 -2.30 1.33
CA TYR A 37 6.44 -1.58 1.98
C TYR A 37 6.22 -2.20 3.34
N GLY A 38 6.40 -1.43 4.40
CA GLY A 38 6.29 -1.93 5.75
C GLY A 38 5.16 -1.29 6.53
N LEU A 39 4.61 -2.06 7.46
CA LEU A 39 3.59 -1.60 8.38
C LEU A 39 3.96 -2.07 9.79
N LYS A 40 3.96 -1.14 10.73
CA LYS A 40 4.10 -1.46 12.15
C LYS A 40 2.76 -1.17 12.82
N TRP A 41 2.17 -2.20 13.38
CA TRP A 41 0.83 -2.14 13.96
C TRP A 41 0.95 -2.30 15.48
N GLU A 42 0.81 -1.19 16.17
CA GLU A 42 0.82 -1.13 17.63
C GLU A 42 -0.59 -0.88 18.16
N PRO A 43 -0.87 -1.11 19.45
CA PRO A 43 -2.22 -0.97 20.00
C PRO A 43 -2.89 0.39 19.71
N ASN A 44 -2.11 1.47 19.74
CA ASN A 44 -2.66 2.81 19.55
C ASN A 44 -1.92 3.63 18.48
N ARG A 45 -1.17 2.95 17.62
CA ARG A 45 -0.38 3.63 16.60
C ARG A 45 -0.13 2.72 15.41
N ILE A 46 -0.29 3.27 14.21
CA ILE A 46 0.06 2.58 12.97
C ILE A 46 1.10 3.41 12.25
N SER A 47 2.19 2.76 11.82
CA SER A 47 3.30 3.41 11.17
C SER A 47 3.58 2.72 9.83
N PHE A 48 3.80 3.52 8.79
CA PHE A 48 4.12 3.04 7.45
C PHE A 48 5.58 3.32 7.14
N TYR A 49 6.24 2.33 6.53
CA TYR A 49 7.65 2.42 6.15
C TYR A 49 7.80 2.14 4.66
N PHE A 50 8.70 2.87 4.02
CA PHE A 50 9.07 2.63 2.63
C PHE A 50 10.58 2.45 2.57
N ASP A 51 11.03 1.28 2.07
CA ASP A 51 12.44 0.89 2.01
C ASP A 51 13.17 1.12 3.33
N GLY A 52 12.51 0.78 4.44
CA GLY A 52 13.06 0.88 5.78
C GLY A 52 12.93 2.24 6.45
N ASN A 53 12.40 3.24 5.77
CA ASN A 53 12.25 4.59 6.30
C ASN A 53 10.81 4.88 6.69
N LEU A 54 10.62 5.48 7.86
CA LEU A 54 9.30 5.91 8.32
C LEU A 54 8.78 7.04 7.41
N VAL A 55 7.61 6.83 6.81
CA VAL A 55 7.02 7.81 5.90
C VAL A 55 5.70 8.38 6.40
N TYR A 56 5.00 7.67 7.27
CA TYR A 56 3.75 8.15 7.84
C TYR A 56 3.42 7.37 9.10
N SER A 57 2.88 8.04 10.10
CA SER A 57 2.32 7.38 11.27
C SER A 57 1.09 8.13 11.77
N ALA A 58 0.18 7.39 12.39
CA ALA A 58 -1.04 7.96 12.98
C ALA A 58 -1.34 7.27 14.30
N ASN A 59 -1.84 8.06 15.26
CA ASN A 59 -2.25 7.55 16.56
C ASN A 59 -3.69 7.06 16.45
N VAL A 60 -3.86 5.82 16.00
CA VAL A 60 -5.17 5.19 15.87
C VAL A 60 -5.12 3.79 16.44
N SER A 61 -6.25 3.34 16.99
CA SER A 61 -6.41 1.98 17.48
C SER A 61 -7.19 1.16 16.46
N MET A 62 -6.59 0.05 16.02
CA MET A 62 -7.21 -0.91 15.11
C MET A 62 -7.16 -2.28 15.78
N PRO A 63 -8.07 -2.56 16.74
CA PRO A 63 -7.95 -3.77 17.57
C PRO A 63 -8.39 -5.06 16.86
N ASP A 64 -9.12 -4.96 15.77
CA ASP A 64 -9.65 -6.14 15.09
C ASP A 64 -8.54 -6.89 14.35
N ARG A 65 -8.67 -8.21 14.33
CA ARG A 65 -7.73 -9.05 13.59
C ARG A 65 -7.88 -8.83 12.10
N MET A 66 -6.75 -8.73 11.41
CA MET A 66 -6.70 -8.53 9.97
C MET A 66 -5.69 -9.46 9.35
N TYR A 67 -5.88 -9.79 8.10
CA TYR A 67 -4.92 -10.54 7.32
C TYR A 67 -4.34 -9.67 6.20
N ILE A 68 -3.21 -10.10 5.65
CA ILE A 68 -2.57 -9.39 4.56
C ILE A 68 -3.25 -9.77 3.25
N LEU A 69 -3.67 -8.75 2.49
CA LEU A 69 -4.30 -8.94 1.19
C LEU A 69 -3.54 -8.12 0.16
N LEU A 70 -3.16 -8.77 -0.94
CA LEU A 70 -2.50 -8.12 -2.07
C LEU A 70 -3.42 -8.27 -3.28
N SER A 71 -3.74 -7.18 -3.95
CA SER A 71 -4.63 -7.21 -5.09
C SER A 71 -4.14 -6.31 -6.22
N PHE A 72 -4.50 -6.70 -7.45
CA PHE A 72 -4.15 -6.00 -8.67
C PHE A 72 -5.44 -5.81 -9.46
N GLN A 73 -5.86 -4.56 -9.64
CA GLN A 73 -7.19 -4.24 -10.16
C GLN A 73 -7.15 -3.26 -11.30
N PHE A 74 -8.14 -3.38 -12.20
CA PHE A 74 -8.47 -2.39 -13.19
C PHE A 74 -9.85 -1.80 -12.93
N GLY A 75 -10.07 -0.59 -13.45
CA GLY A 75 -11.36 0.08 -13.35
C GLY A 75 -11.53 0.81 -12.04
N SER A 76 -12.72 1.36 -11.82
CA SER A 76 -13.05 2.08 -10.60
C SER A 76 -11.99 3.18 -10.30
N ALA A 77 -11.44 3.20 -9.10
CA ALA A 77 -10.44 4.20 -8.69
C ALA A 77 -9.12 4.11 -9.46
N SER A 78 -8.81 2.94 -10.04
CA SER A 78 -7.56 2.74 -10.81
C SER A 78 -7.67 3.21 -12.25
N GLY A 79 -8.87 3.60 -12.70
CA GLY A 79 -9.15 3.94 -14.08
C GLY A 79 -9.53 2.73 -14.91
N SER A 80 -9.90 2.95 -16.16
CA SER A 80 -10.31 1.90 -17.08
C SER A 80 -9.17 1.55 -18.03
N GLY A 81 -9.12 0.28 -18.45
CA GLY A 81 -8.21 -0.14 -19.50
C GLY A 81 -8.56 0.44 -20.85
N ASP A 82 -7.57 0.61 -21.70
CA ASP A 82 -7.76 1.08 -23.08
C ASP A 82 -6.78 0.35 -24.01
N ALA A 83 -6.69 0.80 -25.26
CA ALA A 83 -5.83 0.16 -26.26
C ALA A 83 -4.34 0.25 -25.92
N SER A 84 -3.94 1.21 -25.07
CA SER A 84 -2.55 1.36 -24.63
C SER A 84 -2.23 0.57 -23.37
N THR A 85 -3.24 -0.06 -22.74
CA THR A 85 -3.04 -0.83 -21.51
C THR A 85 -2.22 -2.07 -21.82
N PRO A 86 -1.07 -2.27 -21.14
CA PRO A 86 -0.26 -3.46 -21.35
C PRO A 86 -1.02 -4.73 -21.00
N THR A 87 -0.79 -5.80 -21.76
CA THR A 87 -1.41 -7.10 -21.54
C THR A 87 -0.36 -8.20 -21.63
N GLY A 88 -0.72 -9.39 -21.20
CA GLY A 88 0.13 -10.57 -21.30
C GLY A 88 0.99 -10.82 -20.07
N GLN A 89 1.87 -11.81 -20.17
CA GLN A 89 2.66 -12.30 -19.03
C GLN A 89 3.65 -11.29 -18.47
N GLY A 90 4.12 -10.35 -19.30
CA GLY A 90 5.03 -9.32 -18.85
C GLY A 90 4.40 -8.23 -17.98
N ASN A 91 3.07 -8.26 -17.84
CA ASN A 91 2.32 -7.25 -17.10
C ASN A 91 1.71 -7.87 -15.86
N ALA A 92 2.58 -8.26 -14.92
CA ALA A 92 2.20 -8.96 -13.70
C ALA A 92 2.45 -8.06 -12.50
N PHE A 93 1.72 -8.36 -11.42
CA PHE A 93 1.99 -7.80 -10.09
C PHE A 93 2.90 -8.79 -9.37
N ASP A 94 4.21 -8.51 -9.38
CA ASP A 94 5.20 -9.43 -8.85
C ASP A 94 5.50 -9.11 -7.39
N ILE A 95 5.41 -10.15 -6.54
CA ILE A 95 5.71 -10.04 -5.12
C ILE A 95 6.89 -10.96 -4.83
N ARG A 96 8.03 -10.36 -4.43
CA ARG A 96 9.24 -11.13 -4.18
C ARG A 96 9.15 -11.91 -2.89
N TYR A 97 8.63 -11.28 -1.82
CA TYR A 97 8.38 -11.95 -0.55
C TYR A 97 7.42 -11.13 0.31
N MET A 98 6.88 -11.81 1.33
CA MET A 98 6.05 -11.19 2.35
C MET A 98 6.44 -11.79 3.69
N ARG A 99 6.64 -10.93 4.69
CA ARG A 99 7.02 -11.35 6.04
C ARG A 99 6.16 -10.66 7.07
N ALA A 100 5.80 -11.38 8.12
CA ALA A 100 5.05 -10.83 9.22
C ALA A 100 5.71 -11.25 10.54
N TRP A 101 5.79 -10.31 11.48
CA TRP A 101 6.33 -10.54 12.81
C TRP A 101 5.31 -10.12 13.86
N ARG A 102 5.42 -10.71 15.02
CA ARG A 102 4.56 -10.39 16.14
C ARG A 102 5.40 -9.84 17.27
N PHE A 103 4.91 -8.83 17.99
CA PHE A 103 5.55 -8.33 19.19
C PHE A 103 5.53 -9.40 20.26
N LYS A 104 6.60 -9.45 21.02
CA LYS A 104 6.71 -10.37 22.17
C LYS A 104 6.00 -9.80 23.37
#